data_553f6650f57f083ac4fea18c7af6f59a
#
_entry.id   553f6650f57f083ac4fea18c7af6f59a
#
_cell.length_a   1.000
_cell.length_b   1.000
_cell.length_c   1.000
_cell.angle_alpha   90.00
_cell.angle_beta   90.00
_cell.angle_gamma   90.00
#
_symmetry.space_group_name_H-M   'P 1'
#
loop_
_entity.id
_entity.type
_entity.pdbx_description
1 polymer ?
#
loop_
_entity_poly.entity_id
_entity_poly.type
_entity_poly.pdbx_seq_one_letter_code
_entity_poly.pdbx_strand_id
1 'polypeptide(L)'
;MGNKSNQSEFAQDVRRGNTQFLAGCYDAMSGLLAEKAGFKALMSSGFAVSAAHLGFPDVELYTMTENLTVVRNICGVASVPVIADTDTGYGNAINIMRTVREFENAGVSGMIFEDQLSPKKCAACANRIELLPVEEAVGKIRAAIEARQNPNTLVIARTDEVDEDAAIQRATLYVEAGADLIQPISRCFKDIDGLRRLRKACGVPLSLQILGWLESDLS
;
A
#
# COMPACT_ATOMS: atom_id res chain seq x y z
N MET A 1 -16.58 -18.25 -0.76
CA MET A 1 -15.45 -19.22 -0.64
C MET A 1 -14.44 -19.12 -1.80
N GLY A 2 -14.33 -18.00 -2.49
CA GLY A 2 -13.63 -17.90 -3.80
C GLY A 2 -12.21 -17.36 -3.81
N ASN A 3 -11.50 -17.11 -2.73
CA ASN A 3 -10.34 -16.25 -2.91
C ASN A 3 -8.97 -16.69 -2.35
N LYS A 4 -8.84 -17.82 -1.69
CA LYS A 4 -7.51 -18.23 -1.16
C LYS A 4 -6.53 -18.69 -2.24
N SER A 5 -7.01 -19.33 -3.32
CA SER A 5 -6.17 -19.75 -4.44
C SER A 5 -5.64 -18.54 -5.22
N ASN A 6 -6.49 -17.56 -5.49
CA ASN A 6 -6.13 -16.36 -6.23
C ASN A 6 -5.13 -15.48 -5.45
N GLN A 7 -5.23 -15.42 -4.11
CA GLN A 7 -4.26 -14.71 -3.27
C GLN A 7 -2.86 -15.32 -3.36
N SER A 8 -2.76 -16.67 -3.32
CA SER A 8 -1.48 -17.36 -3.40
C SER A 8 -0.81 -17.17 -4.75
N GLU A 9 -1.57 -17.30 -5.84
CA GLU A 9 -1.07 -17.09 -7.20
C GLU A 9 -0.60 -15.65 -7.40
N PHE A 10 -1.42 -14.68 -7.00
CA PHE A 10 -1.07 -13.26 -7.07
C PHE A 10 0.22 -12.94 -6.29
N ALA A 11 0.34 -13.41 -5.05
CA ALA A 11 1.54 -13.16 -4.25
C ALA A 11 2.79 -13.78 -4.86
N GLN A 12 2.68 -14.99 -5.44
CA GLN A 12 3.78 -15.64 -6.13
C GLN A 12 4.19 -14.89 -7.40
N ASP A 13 3.21 -14.43 -8.19
CA ASP A 13 3.47 -13.66 -9.40
C ASP A 13 4.18 -12.35 -9.09
N VAL A 14 3.71 -11.62 -8.07
CA VAL A 14 4.36 -10.39 -7.62
C VAL A 14 5.80 -10.67 -7.18
N ARG A 15 6.03 -11.71 -6.35
CA ARG A 15 7.38 -12.06 -5.87
C ARG A 15 8.32 -12.51 -7.00
N ARG A 16 7.80 -13.10 -8.08
CA ARG A 16 8.56 -13.44 -9.29
C ARG A 16 8.91 -12.22 -10.16
N GLY A 17 8.34 -11.06 -9.83
CA GLY A 17 8.53 -9.82 -10.59
C GLY A 17 7.60 -9.68 -11.80
N ASN A 18 6.53 -10.47 -11.88
CA ASN A 18 5.51 -10.30 -12.90
C ASN A 18 4.72 -9.02 -12.63
N THR A 19 4.68 -8.11 -13.60
CA THR A 19 3.98 -6.83 -13.47
C THR A 19 2.48 -7.04 -13.34
N GLN A 20 1.88 -6.42 -12.32
CA GLN A 20 0.45 -6.41 -12.07
C GLN A 20 -0.08 -4.99 -12.20
N PHE A 21 -1.18 -4.81 -12.94
CA PHE A 21 -1.89 -3.54 -13.01
C PHE A 21 -3.11 -3.58 -12.09
N LEU A 22 -3.15 -2.67 -11.13
CA LEU A 22 -4.24 -2.56 -10.17
C LEU A 22 -5.09 -1.32 -10.47
N ALA A 23 -6.42 -1.50 -10.51
CA ALA A 23 -7.31 -0.35 -10.55
C ALA A 23 -7.57 0.17 -9.13
N GLY A 24 -7.47 1.49 -8.95
CA GLY A 24 -7.91 2.16 -7.72
C GLY A 24 -9.43 2.09 -7.57
N CYS A 25 -9.92 1.68 -6.40
CA CYS A 25 -11.33 1.69 -6.04
C CYS A 25 -11.52 2.25 -4.63
N TYR A 26 -12.75 2.65 -4.30
CA TYR A 26 -13.06 3.31 -3.04
C TYR A 26 -14.40 2.84 -2.42
N ASP A 27 -15.11 1.95 -3.12
CA ASP A 27 -16.33 1.29 -2.65
C ASP A 27 -16.57 -0.01 -3.43
N ALA A 28 -17.58 -0.75 -3.03
CA ALA A 28 -17.93 -2.02 -3.67
C ALA A 28 -18.31 -1.85 -5.15
N MET A 29 -18.96 -0.74 -5.52
CA MET A 29 -19.39 -0.49 -6.90
C MET A 29 -18.21 -0.22 -7.81
N SER A 30 -17.29 0.67 -7.41
CA SER A 30 -16.07 0.97 -8.18
C SER A 30 -15.18 -0.28 -8.33
N GLY A 31 -15.10 -1.12 -7.28
CA GLY A 31 -14.40 -2.41 -7.36
C GLY A 31 -15.02 -3.36 -8.40
N LEU A 32 -16.33 -3.53 -8.39
CA LEU A 32 -17.06 -4.35 -9.40
C LEU A 32 -16.88 -3.81 -10.82
N LEU A 33 -16.94 -2.49 -10.99
CA LEU A 33 -16.77 -1.87 -12.32
C LEU A 33 -15.35 -2.08 -12.85
N ALA A 34 -14.34 -1.91 -12.00
CA ALA A 34 -12.93 -2.16 -12.35
C ALA A 34 -12.69 -3.62 -12.74
N GLU A 35 -13.22 -4.57 -11.97
CA GLU A 35 -13.14 -6.00 -12.32
C GLU A 35 -13.83 -6.30 -13.65
N LYS A 36 -15.03 -5.76 -13.88
CA LYS A 36 -15.75 -5.89 -15.16
C LYS A 36 -15.00 -5.26 -16.34
N ALA A 37 -14.23 -4.20 -16.10
CA ALA A 37 -13.37 -3.59 -17.10
C ALA A 37 -12.12 -4.44 -17.43
N GLY A 38 -11.90 -5.55 -16.72
CA GLY A 38 -10.86 -6.52 -17.00
C GLY A 38 -9.64 -6.47 -16.11
N PHE A 39 -9.60 -5.58 -15.10
CA PHE A 39 -8.52 -5.57 -14.14
C PHE A 39 -8.48 -6.87 -13.33
N LYS A 40 -7.26 -7.39 -13.13
CA LYS A 40 -7.01 -8.68 -12.45
C LYS A 40 -6.62 -8.51 -10.99
N ALA A 41 -6.46 -7.28 -10.53
CA ALA A 41 -6.23 -6.92 -9.14
C ALA A 41 -6.76 -5.50 -8.88
N LEU A 42 -7.14 -5.22 -7.65
CA LEU A 42 -7.68 -3.93 -7.20
C LEU A 42 -6.83 -3.35 -6.07
N MET A 43 -6.88 -2.03 -5.93
CA MET A 43 -6.32 -1.33 -4.78
C MET A 43 -7.41 -0.44 -4.16
N SER A 44 -7.73 -0.66 -2.88
CA SER A 44 -8.54 0.29 -2.12
C SER A 44 -7.69 1.51 -1.82
N SER A 45 -8.00 2.64 -2.45
CA SER A 45 -7.22 3.88 -2.33
C SER A 45 -7.68 4.69 -1.13
N GLY A 46 -6.81 4.90 -0.14
CA GLY A 46 -7.11 5.73 1.04
C GLY A 46 -7.51 7.16 0.66
N PHE A 47 -6.81 7.76 -0.31
CA PHE A 47 -7.18 9.07 -0.85
C PHE A 47 -8.62 9.10 -1.40
N ALA A 48 -8.98 8.12 -2.22
CA ALA A 48 -10.31 8.09 -2.82
C ALA A 48 -11.40 7.71 -1.80
N VAL A 49 -11.08 6.87 -0.81
CA VAL A 49 -11.97 6.56 0.32
C VAL A 49 -12.23 7.82 1.15
N SER A 50 -11.20 8.59 1.52
CA SER A 50 -11.36 9.85 2.28
C SER A 50 -12.25 10.83 1.53
N ALA A 51 -11.99 11.02 0.23
CA ALA A 51 -12.76 11.93 -0.61
C ALA A 51 -14.22 11.48 -0.79
N ALA A 52 -14.46 10.19 -1.04
CA ALA A 52 -15.79 9.67 -1.33
C ALA A 52 -16.64 9.47 -0.05
N HIS A 53 -16.02 9.05 1.05
CA HIS A 53 -16.72 8.70 2.28
C HIS A 53 -16.94 9.92 3.19
N LEU A 54 -15.96 10.82 3.27
CA LEU A 54 -15.98 11.98 4.16
C LEU A 54 -16.09 13.32 3.43
N GLY A 55 -15.73 13.41 2.14
CA GLY A 55 -15.59 14.67 1.43
C GLY A 55 -14.39 15.50 1.91
N PHE A 56 -13.38 14.86 2.50
CA PHE A 56 -12.19 15.49 3.06
C PHE A 56 -10.91 15.02 2.37
N PRO A 57 -9.83 15.82 2.46
CA PRO A 57 -8.53 15.41 1.97
C PRO A 57 -8.00 14.20 2.75
N ASP A 58 -7.06 13.51 2.14
CA ASP A 58 -6.40 12.32 2.70
C ASP A 58 -5.37 12.71 3.79
N VAL A 59 -5.86 12.84 5.01
CA VAL A 59 -5.08 13.24 6.20
C VAL A 59 -5.37 12.33 7.40
N GLU A 60 -5.79 11.09 7.14
CA GLU A 60 -6.09 10.08 8.17
C GLU A 60 -7.20 10.51 9.15
N LEU A 61 -8.26 11.16 8.63
CA LEU A 61 -9.43 11.53 9.43
C LEU A 61 -10.36 10.35 9.68
N TYR A 62 -10.51 9.45 8.72
CA TYR A 62 -11.26 8.22 8.95
C TYR A 62 -10.47 7.25 9.83
N THR A 63 -11.18 6.51 10.61
CA THR A 63 -10.59 5.51 11.52
C THR A 63 -10.29 4.19 10.78
N MET A 64 -9.46 3.34 11.41
CA MET A 64 -9.25 1.96 10.95
C MET A 64 -10.58 1.24 10.67
N THR A 65 -11.58 1.40 11.54
CA THR A 65 -12.86 0.70 11.43
C THR A 65 -13.68 1.16 10.23
N GLU A 66 -13.65 2.45 9.91
CA GLU A 66 -14.32 3.00 8.74
C GLU A 66 -13.67 2.48 7.46
N ASN A 67 -12.34 2.55 7.34
CA ASN A 67 -11.62 2.01 6.19
C ASN A 67 -11.82 0.49 6.06
N LEU A 68 -11.71 -0.26 7.16
CA LEU A 68 -11.94 -1.70 7.18
C LEU A 68 -13.34 -2.06 6.67
N THR A 69 -14.36 -1.25 6.97
CA THR A 69 -15.72 -1.46 6.47
C THR A 69 -15.78 -1.33 4.94
N VAL A 70 -15.15 -0.30 4.39
CA VAL A 70 -15.05 -0.10 2.94
C VAL A 70 -14.31 -1.27 2.28
N VAL A 71 -13.13 -1.61 2.79
CA VAL A 71 -12.29 -2.70 2.24
C VAL A 71 -13.01 -4.05 2.32
N ARG A 72 -13.70 -4.34 3.43
CA ARG A 72 -14.50 -5.57 3.57
C ARG A 72 -15.61 -5.65 2.52
N ASN A 73 -16.27 -4.54 2.22
CA ASN A 73 -17.31 -4.49 1.19
C ASN A 73 -16.72 -4.72 -0.21
N ILE A 74 -15.55 -4.14 -0.51
CA ILE A 74 -14.83 -4.39 -1.77
C ILE A 74 -14.46 -5.88 -1.87
N CYS A 75 -13.78 -6.43 -0.85
CA CYS A 75 -13.39 -7.86 -0.83
C CYS A 75 -14.59 -8.81 -0.90
N GLY A 76 -15.74 -8.39 -0.37
CA GLY A 76 -16.98 -9.19 -0.38
C GLY A 76 -17.58 -9.38 -1.76
N VAL A 77 -17.34 -8.46 -2.69
CA VAL A 77 -17.89 -8.48 -4.04
C VAL A 77 -16.85 -8.80 -5.12
N ALA A 78 -15.58 -8.50 -4.89
CA ALA A 78 -14.51 -8.76 -5.84
C ALA A 78 -14.13 -10.25 -5.87
N SER A 79 -13.91 -10.81 -7.05
CA SER A 79 -13.33 -12.14 -7.23
C SER A 79 -11.82 -12.11 -7.47
N VAL A 80 -11.25 -10.93 -7.66
CA VAL A 80 -9.83 -10.68 -7.88
C VAL A 80 -9.13 -10.21 -6.58
N PRO A 81 -7.80 -10.34 -6.49
CA PRO A 81 -7.02 -9.85 -5.34
C PRO A 81 -7.24 -8.35 -5.05
N VAL A 82 -7.32 -8.01 -3.77
CA VAL A 82 -7.47 -6.63 -3.31
C VAL A 82 -6.30 -6.25 -2.42
N ILE A 83 -5.59 -5.18 -2.75
CA ILE A 83 -4.60 -4.53 -1.90
C ILE A 83 -5.28 -3.38 -1.16
N ALA A 84 -5.09 -3.29 0.14
CA ALA A 84 -5.64 -2.20 0.93
C ALA A 84 -4.57 -1.14 1.24
N ASP A 85 -4.90 0.11 1.03
CA ASP A 85 -4.20 1.22 1.65
C ASP A 85 -4.61 1.26 3.13
N THR A 86 -3.67 1.17 4.04
CA THR A 86 -3.88 1.16 5.48
C THR A 86 -3.24 2.35 6.16
N ASP A 87 -3.00 3.41 5.39
CA ASP A 87 -2.43 4.67 5.87
C ASP A 87 -1.14 4.44 6.69
N THR A 88 -1.01 5.12 7.83
CA THR A 88 0.11 4.91 8.75
C THR A 88 -0.03 3.64 9.62
N GLY A 89 -1.12 2.87 9.47
CA GLY A 89 -1.45 1.71 10.30
C GLY A 89 -2.25 2.05 11.55
N TYR A 90 -2.78 3.29 11.64
CA TYR A 90 -3.70 3.79 12.69
C TYR A 90 -3.11 3.78 14.10
N GLY A 91 -1.82 4.07 14.22
CA GLY A 91 -1.13 4.19 15.51
C GLY A 91 0.27 3.58 15.51
N ASN A 92 0.70 3.05 16.65
CA ASN A 92 2.02 2.45 16.82
C ASN A 92 2.07 0.97 16.39
N ALA A 93 3.17 0.29 16.65
CA ALA A 93 3.38 -1.12 16.31
C ALA A 93 2.26 -2.06 16.85
N ILE A 94 1.71 -1.79 18.03
CA ILE A 94 0.63 -2.58 18.60
C ILE A 94 -0.68 -2.41 17.79
N ASN A 95 -0.96 -1.18 17.34
CA ASN A 95 -2.11 -0.91 16.50
C ASN A 95 -1.97 -1.62 15.14
N ILE A 96 -0.79 -1.60 14.55
CA ILE A 96 -0.49 -2.30 13.29
C ILE A 96 -0.76 -3.81 13.41
N MET A 97 -0.38 -4.46 14.50
CA MET A 97 -0.69 -5.87 14.71
C MET A 97 -2.19 -6.16 14.65
N ARG A 98 -3.00 -5.26 15.21
CA ARG A 98 -4.47 -5.35 15.10
C ARG A 98 -4.93 -5.09 13.67
N THR A 99 -4.43 -4.03 13.03
CA THR A 99 -4.77 -3.67 11.65
C THR A 99 -4.52 -4.84 10.70
N VAL A 100 -3.36 -5.47 10.77
CA VAL A 100 -3.04 -6.64 9.93
C VAL A 100 -4.07 -7.74 10.08
N ARG A 101 -4.40 -8.14 11.32
CA ARG A 101 -5.36 -9.22 11.59
C ARG A 101 -6.76 -8.91 11.07
N GLU A 102 -7.22 -7.68 11.29
CA GLU A 102 -8.56 -7.26 10.87
C GLU A 102 -8.68 -7.19 9.34
N PHE A 103 -7.65 -6.67 8.65
CA PHE A 103 -7.65 -6.59 7.19
C PHE A 103 -7.42 -7.96 6.54
N GLU A 104 -6.60 -8.84 7.09
CA GLU A 104 -6.52 -10.24 6.64
C GLU A 104 -7.87 -10.96 6.77
N ASN A 105 -8.58 -10.76 7.88
CA ASN A 105 -9.92 -11.30 8.08
C ASN A 105 -10.96 -10.72 7.10
N ALA A 106 -10.76 -9.51 6.61
CA ALA A 106 -11.58 -8.91 5.56
C ALA A 106 -11.30 -9.52 4.16
N GLY A 107 -10.18 -10.23 3.99
CA GLY A 107 -9.85 -10.97 2.77
C GLY A 107 -8.90 -10.24 1.82
N VAL A 108 -8.13 -9.25 2.30
CA VAL A 108 -7.14 -8.56 1.49
C VAL A 108 -5.98 -9.48 1.07
N SER A 109 -5.40 -9.20 -0.08
CA SER A 109 -4.21 -9.89 -0.60
C SER A 109 -2.90 -9.15 -0.26
N GLY A 110 -3.01 -7.95 0.30
CA GLY A 110 -1.89 -7.17 0.81
C GLY A 110 -2.32 -5.86 1.42
N MET A 111 -1.40 -5.23 2.13
CA MET A 111 -1.60 -3.97 2.84
C MET A 111 -0.42 -3.04 2.59
N ILE A 112 -0.71 -1.76 2.40
CA ILE A 112 0.29 -0.69 2.28
C ILE A 112 0.34 0.04 3.61
N PHE A 113 1.54 0.20 4.17
CA PHE A 113 1.81 0.99 5.37
C PHE A 113 2.81 2.09 5.04
N GLU A 114 2.45 3.34 5.31
CA GLU A 114 3.33 4.49 5.08
C GLU A 114 4.02 4.98 6.35
N ASP A 115 5.16 5.63 6.16
CA ASP A 115 6.05 6.08 7.25
C ASP A 115 5.81 7.52 7.69
N GLN A 116 4.68 8.13 7.34
CA GLN A 116 4.31 9.45 7.85
C GLN A 116 3.99 9.43 9.35
N LEU A 117 4.24 10.57 10.01
CA LEU A 117 3.73 10.81 11.37
C LEU A 117 2.21 11.01 11.31
N SER A 118 1.47 10.24 12.10
CA SER A 118 0.00 10.36 12.22
C SER A 118 -0.39 11.50 13.18
N PRO A 119 -1.44 12.30 12.87
CA PRO A 119 -2.22 12.27 11.63
C PRO A 119 -1.40 12.78 10.44
N LYS A 120 -1.45 12.03 9.34
CA LYS A 120 -0.64 12.29 8.15
C LYS A 120 -1.06 13.57 7.41
N LYS A 121 -0.18 14.04 6.52
CA LYS A 121 -0.49 15.10 5.57
C LYS A 121 -0.76 14.51 4.19
N CYS A 122 -1.71 15.10 3.46
CA CYS A 122 -1.98 14.69 2.08
C CYS A 122 -0.71 14.83 1.23
N ALA A 123 -0.11 13.72 0.85
CA ALA A 123 1.15 13.68 0.13
C ALA A 123 1.10 14.38 -1.23
N ALA A 124 -0.08 14.43 -1.87
CA ALA A 124 -0.29 15.12 -3.13
C ALA A 124 -0.37 16.65 -3.00
N CYS A 125 -0.75 17.17 -1.83
CA CYS A 125 -1.07 18.59 -1.63
C CYS A 125 -0.14 19.30 -0.64
N ALA A 126 0.51 18.57 0.27
CA ALA A 126 1.33 19.17 1.31
C ALA A 126 2.72 19.56 0.80
N ASN A 127 3.14 20.77 1.17
CA ASN A 127 4.51 21.23 0.86
C ASN A 127 5.58 20.53 1.71
N ARG A 128 5.21 20.05 2.89
CA ARG A 128 6.10 19.35 3.82
C ARG A 128 5.37 18.16 4.43
N ILE A 129 6.03 17.02 4.37
CA ILE A 129 5.61 15.78 5.02
C ILE A 129 6.49 15.57 6.26
N GLU A 130 5.90 15.10 7.34
CA GLU A 130 6.62 14.71 8.55
C GLU A 130 6.67 13.19 8.61
N LEU A 131 7.88 12.66 8.65
CA LEU A 131 8.12 11.23 8.72
C LEU A 131 8.42 10.79 10.15
N LEU A 132 8.08 9.56 10.45
CA LEU A 132 8.53 8.90 11.67
C LEU A 132 10.06 8.74 11.68
N PRO A 133 10.71 8.72 12.86
CA PRO A 133 12.06 8.17 12.98
C PRO A 133 12.16 6.81 12.32
N VAL A 134 13.25 6.55 11.62
CA VAL A 134 13.36 5.33 10.79
C VAL A 134 13.25 4.05 11.63
N GLU A 135 13.76 4.06 12.85
CA GLU A 135 13.68 2.92 13.78
C GLU A 135 12.24 2.60 14.16
N GLU A 136 11.40 3.63 14.34
CA GLU A 136 9.97 3.46 14.64
C GLU A 136 9.23 2.91 13.41
N ALA A 137 9.49 3.45 12.23
CA ALA A 137 8.90 2.95 10.98
C ALA A 137 9.30 1.49 10.71
N VAL A 138 10.57 1.13 10.91
CA VAL A 138 11.05 -0.26 10.84
C VAL A 138 10.35 -1.15 11.85
N GLY A 139 10.18 -0.67 13.09
CA GLY A 139 9.44 -1.38 14.15
C GLY A 139 7.99 -1.68 13.75
N LYS A 140 7.34 -0.72 13.07
CA LYS A 140 5.98 -0.88 12.55
C LYS A 140 5.90 -1.96 11.45
N ILE A 141 6.86 -1.99 10.52
CA ILE A 141 6.91 -3.04 9.47
C ILE A 141 7.17 -4.42 10.10
N ARG A 142 8.10 -4.54 11.06
CA ARG A 142 8.31 -5.79 11.80
C ARG A 142 7.03 -6.28 12.47
N ALA A 143 6.31 -5.38 13.15
CA ALA A 143 5.04 -5.72 13.79
C ALA A 143 3.98 -6.20 12.77
N ALA A 144 3.94 -5.63 11.56
CA ALA A 144 3.07 -6.09 10.49
C ALA A 144 3.42 -7.52 10.05
N ILE A 145 4.71 -7.81 9.86
CA ILE A 145 5.19 -9.13 9.48
C ILE A 145 4.91 -10.17 10.57
N GLU A 146 5.16 -9.84 11.84
CA GLU A 146 4.90 -10.74 12.97
C GLU A 146 3.39 -11.02 13.17
N ALA A 147 2.54 -10.05 12.90
CA ALA A 147 1.09 -10.21 13.04
C ALA A 147 0.44 -10.98 11.89
N ARG A 148 1.11 -11.04 10.73
CA ARG A 148 0.63 -11.70 9.52
C ARG A 148 0.42 -13.19 9.75
N GLN A 149 -0.80 -13.68 9.46
CA GLN A 149 -1.16 -15.10 9.61
C GLN A 149 -1.06 -15.86 8.28
N ASN A 150 -1.38 -15.19 7.17
CA ASN A 150 -1.29 -15.77 5.84
C ASN A 150 -0.01 -15.30 5.14
N PRO A 151 0.96 -16.17 4.85
CA PRO A 151 2.22 -15.79 4.19
C PRO A 151 2.03 -15.25 2.77
N ASN A 152 0.83 -15.39 2.19
CA ASN A 152 0.46 -14.85 0.89
C ASN A 152 -0.16 -13.44 0.99
N THR A 153 -0.40 -12.91 2.17
CA THR A 153 -0.76 -11.50 2.34
C THR A 153 0.50 -10.66 2.23
N LEU A 154 0.57 -9.80 1.23
CA LEU A 154 1.75 -8.96 0.98
C LEU A 154 1.79 -7.78 1.94
N VAL A 155 2.95 -7.50 2.52
CA VAL A 155 3.24 -6.29 3.29
C VAL A 155 4.04 -5.35 2.40
N ILE A 156 3.44 -4.21 2.05
CA ILE A 156 4.02 -3.20 1.17
C ILE A 156 4.42 -2.02 2.04
N ALA A 157 5.72 -1.79 2.19
CA ALA A 157 6.21 -0.64 2.94
C ALA A 157 6.32 0.57 2.02
N ARG A 158 5.58 1.64 2.37
CA ARG A 158 5.63 2.89 1.65
C ARG A 158 6.51 3.88 2.40
N THR A 159 7.38 4.57 1.66
CA THR A 159 8.09 5.74 2.19
C THR A 159 7.66 7.00 1.46
N ASP A 160 7.33 8.02 2.23
CA ASP A 160 7.01 9.35 1.73
C ASP A 160 8.22 10.31 1.80
N GLU A 161 9.43 9.76 1.98
CA GLU A 161 10.68 10.48 1.84
C GLU A 161 10.83 11.01 0.41
N VAL A 162 11.26 12.27 0.27
CA VAL A 162 11.38 12.96 -1.03
C VAL A 162 12.82 13.06 -1.52
N ASP A 163 13.80 12.84 -0.66
CA ASP A 163 15.22 12.69 -1.04
C ASP A 163 15.47 11.25 -1.49
N GLU A 164 16.02 11.09 -2.70
CA GLU A 164 16.20 9.76 -3.30
C GLU A 164 17.10 8.84 -2.48
N ASP A 165 18.22 9.35 -1.96
CA ASP A 165 19.18 8.54 -1.23
C ASP A 165 18.64 8.15 0.16
N ALA A 166 17.96 9.08 0.83
CA ALA A 166 17.28 8.80 2.09
C ALA A 166 16.12 7.81 1.91
N ALA A 167 15.35 7.91 0.81
CA ALA A 167 14.29 6.97 0.48
C ALA A 167 14.84 5.56 0.22
N ILE A 168 15.98 5.44 -0.48
CA ILE A 168 16.65 4.15 -0.71
C ILE A 168 17.12 3.55 0.61
N GLN A 169 17.69 4.36 1.51
CA GLN A 169 18.13 3.89 2.84
C GLN A 169 16.95 3.37 3.67
N ARG A 170 15.84 4.13 3.76
CA ARG A 170 14.63 3.71 4.46
C ARG A 170 14.07 2.42 3.87
N ALA A 171 13.92 2.38 2.54
CA ALA A 171 13.38 1.23 1.84
C ALA A 171 14.20 -0.06 2.08
N THR A 172 15.53 0.05 2.10
CA THR A 172 16.41 -1.09 2.40
C THR A 172 16.15 -1.63 3.81
N LEU A 173 16.03 -0.75 4.81
CA LEU A 173 15.72 -1.15 6.18
C LEU A 173 14.32 -1.77 6.31
N TYR A 174 13.34 -1.32 5.53
CA TYR A 174 12.00 -1.93 5.51
C TYR A 174 12.02 -3.35 4.91
N VAL A 175 12.84 -3.57 3.88
CA VAL A 175 13.05 -4.93 3.33
C VAL A 175 13.75 -5.83 4.35
N GLU A 176 14.76 -5.33 5.05
CA GLU A 176 15.40 -6.06 6.16
C GLU A 176 14.43 -6.39 7.30
N ALA A 177 13.40 -5.56 7.49
CA ALA A 177 12.30 -5.81 8.43
C ALA A 177 11.28 -6.84 7.91
N GLY A 178 11.36 -7.25 6.64
CA GLY A 178 10.53 -8.29 6.03
C GLY A 178 9.46 -7.79 5.05
N ALA A 179 9.47 -6.52 4.63
CA ALA A 179 8.55 -6.02 3.62
C ALA A 179 8.68 -6.82 2.31
N ASP A 180 7.56 -7.20 1.71
CA ASP A 180 7.51 -7.94 0.44
C ASP A 180 7.74 -7.01 -0.76
N LEU A 181 7.28 -5.76 -0.68
CA LEU A 181 7.43 -4.72 -1.70
C LEU A 181 7.75 -3.38 -1.06
N ILE A 182 8.33 -2.50 -1.89
CA ILE A 182 8.52 -1.08 -1.54
C ILE A 182 7.65 -0.20 -2.44
N GLN A 183 7.01 0.79 -1.84
CA GLN A 183 6.28 1.84 -2.54
C GLN A 183 6.89 3.20 -2.23
N PRO A 184 7.66 3.80 -3.13
CA PRO A 184 8.10 5.18 -2.96
C PRO A 184 6.97 6.14 -3.25
N ILE A 185 6.96 7.30 -2.59
CA ILE A 185 6.07 8.39 -2.99
C ILE A 185 6.37 8.81 -4.43
N SER A 186 5.34 9.07 -5.24
CA SER A 186 5.45 9.34 -6.68
C SER A 186 6.37 10.51 -7.05
N ARG A 187 6.54 11.47 -6.15
CA ARG A 187 7.38 12.66 -6.36
C ARG A 187 8.85 12.52 -5.92
N CYS A 188 9.23 11.40 -5.30
CA CYS A 188 10.59 11.17 -4.84
C CYS A 188 11.54 11.00 -6.03
N PHE A 189 11.24 10.04 -6.88
CA PHE A 189 12.06 9.71 -8.04
C PHE A 189 11.56 10.46 -9.27
N LYS A 190 12.50 10.98 -10.08
CA LYS A 190 12.19 11.84 -11.23
C LYS A 190 12.33 11.15 -12.58
N ASP A 191 12.92 9.96 -12.59
CA ASP A 191 13.19 9.18 -13.79
C ASP A 191 13.24 7.66 -13.49
N ILE A 192 13.27 6.88 -14.54
CA ILE A 192 13.37 5.41 -14.50
C ILE A 192 14.69 4.94 -13.87
N ASP A 193 15.78 5.67 -14.01
CA ASP A 193 17.08 5.25 -13.46
C ASP A 193 17.10 5.38 -11.93
N GLY A 194 16.42 6.38 -11.37
CA GLY A 194 16.19 6.46 -9.94
C GLY A 194 15.42 5.26 -9.41
N LEU A 195 14.33 4.87 -10.08
CA LEU A 195 13.55 3.68 -9.70
C LEU A 195 14.36 2.39 -9.87
N ARG A 196 15.23 2.29 -10.88
CA ARG A 196 16.17 1.16 -11.04
C ARG A 196 17.17 1.09 -9.90
N ARG A 197 17.71 2.22 -9.44
CA ARG A 197 18.59 2.28 -8.25
C ARG A 197 17.87 1.76 -7.01
N LEU A 198 16.64 2.24 -6.75
CA LEU A 198 15.81 1.76 -5.64
C LEU A 198 15.57 0.26 -5.75
N ARG A 199 15.11 -0.23 -6.90
CA ARG A 199 14.85 -1.65 -7.13
C ARG A 199 16.08 -2.53 -6.92
N LYS A 200 17.25 -2.06 -7.38
CA LYS A 200 18.53 -2.76 -7.22
C LYS A 200 18.97 -2.81 -5.76
N ALA A 201 18.82 -1.72 -5.03
CA ALA A 201 19.19 -1.64 -3.62
C ALA A 201 18.31 -2.53 -2.73
N CYS A 202 16.99 -2.49 -2.95
CA CYS A 202 16.02 -3.24 -2.15
C CYS A 202 15.92 -4.73 -2.50
N GLY A 203 16.17 -5.10 -3.76
CA GLY A 203 16.04 -6.50 -4.18
C GLY A 203 14.61 -7.05 -4.30
N VAL A 204 13.59 -6.29 -3.89
CA VAL A 204 12.16 -6.67 -3.91
C VAL A 204 11.38 -5.88 -4.96
N PRO A 205 10.22 -6.35 -5.46
CA PRO A 205 9.38 -5.60 -6.40
C PRO A 205 8.98 -4.23 -5.87
N LEU A 206 8.71 -3.30 -6.79
CA LEU A 206 8.21 -1.97 -6.46
C LEU A 206 6.70 -1.91 -6.72
N SER A 207 5.97 -1.26 -5.83
CA SER A 207 4.59 -0.80 -6.04
C SER A 207 4.65 0.66 -6.46
N LEU A 208 4.17 0.98 -7.66
CA LEU A 208 4.26 2.33 -8.21
C LEU A 208 2.88 2.91 -8.45
N GLN A 209 2.70 4.16 -8.06
CA GLN A 209 1.55 4.95 -8.43
C GLN A 209 1.84 5.62 -9.78
N ILE A 210 1.01 5.36 -10.79
CA ILE A 210 1.16 5.97 -12.12
C ILE A 210 0.63 7.40 -12.05
N LEU A 211 1.49 8.31 -11.62
CA LEU A 211 1.21 9.74 -11.45
C LEU A 211 2.41 10.57 -11.92
N GLY A 212 2.15 11.81 -12.34
CA GLY A 212 3.17 12.74 -12.75
C GLY A 212 3.97 12.25 -13.97
N TRP A 213 5.30 12.22 -13.89
CA TRP A 213 6.15 11.83 -15.01
C TRP A 213 5.96 10.37 -15.46
N LEU A 214 5.63 9.46 -14.53
CA LEU A 214 5.33 8.05 -14.87
C LEU A 214 4.10 7.92 -15.78
N GLU A 215 3.13 8.81 -15.66
CA GLU A 215 1.96 8.81 -16.52
C GLU A 215 2.31 9.15 -17.96
N SER A 216 3.25 10.09 -18.17
CA SER A 216 3.72 10.45 -19.51
C SER A 216 4.69 9.44 -20.14
N ASP A 217 5.49 8.76 -19.33
CA ASP A 217 6.49 7.80 -19.82
C ASP A 217 5.92 6.42 -20.15
N LEU A 218 4.74 6.08 -19.62
CA LEU A 218 4.05 4.81 -19.87
C LEU A 218 2.97 4.89 -20.94
N SER A 219 2.66 6.11 -21.44
CA SER A 219 1.72 6.34 -22.52
C SER A 219 2.42 6.35 -23.88
#